data_89b76636c13cef09de1fff52b9329d04
#
_entry.id   89b76636c13cef09de1fff52b9329d04
#
_cell.length_a   1.000
_cell.length_b   1.000
_cell.length_c   1.000
_cell.angle_alpha   90.00
_cell.angle_beta   90.00
_cell.angle_gamma   90.00
#
_symmetry.space_group_name_H-M   'P 1'
#
loop_
_entity.id
_entity.type
_entity.pdbx_description
1 polymer ?
#
loop_
_entity_poly.entity_id
_entity_poly.type
_entity_poly.pdbx_seq_one_letter_code
_entity_poly.pdbx_strand_id
1 'polypeptide(L)'
;VGGTSSELDIGRWVNIVAVAAGNVHTATNTGRSHTVGLRSDGTAVATGWKGDGQCGLDTWKDLVAVAAGWRRTLGLRADGRVLATGRESEGACAVDGWSEVIAISCGDWHSVGFRADGTAVAAGVNRRGQCDLDTWRDVTDIAAGYLHTVGVRSDGRVLAAGARPSPACAVDDWQDVTAVAAGRYHTVGVTASGQVVATGDNGLGQCDVGGWRDVIAVAAGSTHTLGLRADGTVLSAGNNADHQCEVHAWTGIQAAT
;
A
#
# COMPACT_ATOMS: atom_id res chain seq x y z
N VAL A 1 -24.68 14.11 0.90
CA VAL A 1 -25.65 12.99 0.85
C VAL A 1 -24.85 11.75 1.23
N GLY A 2 -24.82 11.40 2.55
CA GLY A 2 -24.09 10.24 3.07
C GLY A 2 -24.80 8.93 2.69
N GLY A 3 -24.47 8.38 1.55
CA GLY A 3 -24.64 6.96 1.33
C GLY A 3 -23.49 6.25 2.06
N THR A 4 -23.80 5.25 2.88
CA THR A 4 -22.78 4.33 3.38
C THR A 4 -22.16 3.67 2.18
N SER A 5 -20.89 3.98 1.93
CA SER A 5 -20.16 3.39 0.81
C SER A 5 -20.08 1.89 1.04
N SER A 6 -20.40 1.09 0.02
CA SER A 6 -20.44 -0.38 0.15
C SER A 6 -19.09 -0.99 0.57
N GLU A 7 -17.99 -0.27 0.33
CA GLU A 7 -16.64 -0.65 0.77
C GLU A 7 -16.42 -0.63 2.28
N LEU A 8 -17.34 -0.02 3.04
CA LEU A 8 -17.32 0.02 4.50
C LEU A 8 -18.25 -1.00 5.15
N ASP A 9 -18.94 -1.86 4.37
CA ASP A 9 -19.79 -2.93 4.90
C ASP A 9 -18.96 -4.13 5.37
N ILE A 10 -18.21 -3.92 6.45
CA ILE A 10 -17.33 -4.92 7.08
C ILE A 10 -17.91 -5.53 8.35
N GLY A 11 -19.12 -5.15 8.73
CA GLY A 11 -19.73 -5.53 10.01
C GLY A 11 -19.97 -7.06 10.20
N ARG A 12 -19.87 -7.83 9.13
CA ARG A 12 -19.98 -9.30 9.16
C ARG A 12 -18.64 -10.03 9.05
N TRP A 13 -17.54 -9.29 8.98
CA TRP A 13 -16.23 -9.89 8.87
C TRP A 13 -15.77 -10.44 10.21
N VAL A 14 -15.25 -11.65 10.21
CA VAL A 14 -14.77 -12.34 11.42
C VAL A 14 -13.37 -12.90 11.17
N ASN A 15 -12.58 -12.99 12.24
CA ASN A 15 -11.23 -13.56 12.22
C ASN A 15 -10.28 -12.81 11.24
N ILE A 16 -10.44 -11.52 11.09
CA ILE A 16 -9.59 -10.70 10.22
C ILE A 16 -8.27 -10.42 10.94
N VAL A 17 -7.17 -10.70 10.25
CA VAL A 17 -5.80 -10.46 10.73
C VAL A 17 -5.08 -9.35 9.97
N ALA A 18 -5.54 -9.00 8.77
CA ALA A 18 -5.03 -7.88 7.99
C ALA A 18 -6.12 -7.31 7.07
N VAL A 19 -5.99 -6.03 6.72
CA VAL A 19 -6.90 -5.35 5.79
C VAL A 19 -6.10 -4.56 4.76
N ALA A 20 -6.66 -4.44 3.55
CA ALA A 20 -6.16 -3.57 2.50
C ALA A 20 -7.32 -2.82 1.86
N ALA A 21 -7.15 -1.52 1.63
CA ALA A 21 -8.14 -0.68 0.96
C ALA A 21 -7.63 -0.24 -0.41
N GLY A 22 -8.45 -0.42 -1.43
CA GLY A 22 -8.13 0.01 -2.79
C GLY A 22 -8.10 1.53 -2.90
N ASN A 23 -7.05 2.08 -3.50
CA ASN A 23 -6.92 3.50 -3.74
C ASN A 23 -7.99 4.03 -4.71
N VAL A 24 -8.50 5.22 -4.43
CA VAL A 24 -9.41 5.94 -5.33
C VAL A 24 -8.59 6.89 -6.20
N HIS A 25 -8.56 6.62 -7.48
CA HIS A 25 -7.72 7.31 -8.48
C HIS A 25 -7.99 8.81 -8.64
N THR A 26 -9.13 9.35 -8.28
CA THR A 26 -9.49 10.73 -8.62
C THR A 26 -10.00 11.53 -7.43
N ALA A 27 -9.84 12.85 -7.51
CA ALA A 27 -10.43 13.81 -6.58
C ALA A 27 -11.98 13.75 -6.51
N THR A 28 -12.60 12.96 -7.37
CA THR A 28 -14.03 12.64 -7.31
C THR A 28 -14.16 11.19 -6.89
N ASN A 29 -14.75 10.94 -5.74
CA ASN A 29 -15.15 9.61 -5.30
C ASN A 29 -16.04 8.97 -6.36
N THR A 30 -15.50 8.00 -7.11
CA THR A 30 -16.22 7.32 -8.20
C THR A 30 -17.13 6.22 -7.65
N GLY A 31 -17.16 5.98 -6.33
CA GLY A 31 -17.87 4.86 -5.70
C GLY A 31 -17.35 3.49 -6.15
N ARG A 32 -16.10 3.41 -6.61
CA ARG A 32 -15.50 2.19 -7.16
C ARG A 32 -14.35 1.66 -6.32
N SER A 33 -14.32 2.03 -5.06
CA SER A 33 -13.38 1.49 -4.07
C SER A 33 -13.85 0.13 -3.58
N HIS A 34 -12.91 -0.65 -3.07
CA HIS A 34 -13.18 -1.90 -2.38
C HIS A 34 -12.21 -2.07 -1.21
N THR A 35 -12.61 -2.88 -0.25
CA THR A 35 -11.79 -3.24 0.90
C THR A 35 -11.65 -4.76 0.94
N VAL A 36 -10.48 -5.23 1.29
CA VAL A 36 -10.14 -6.65 1.37
C VAL A 36 -9.68 -6.96 2.79
N GLY A 37 -10.17 -8.06 3.35
CA GLY A 37 -9.73 -8.60 4.63
C GLY A 37 -9.11 -9.97 4.46
N LEU A 38 -7.93 -10.18 5.04
CA LEU A 38 -7.31 -11.48 5.20
C LEU A 38 -7.81 -12.12 6.49
N ARG A 39 -8.26 -13.37 6.43
CA ARG A 39 -8.63 -14.13 7.61
C ARG A 39 -7.47 -14.96 8.16
N SER A 40 -7.54 -15.29 9.44
CA SER A 40 -6.56 -16.14 10.12
C SER A 40 -6.43 -17.56 9.55
N ASP A 41 -7.45 -18.03 8.81
CA ASP A 41 -7.44 -19.33 8.14
C ASP A 41 -6.80 -19.29 6.73
N GLY A 42 -6.23 -18.16 6.33
CA GLY A 42 -5.60 -17.96 5.02
C GLY A 42 -6.60 -17.74 3.88
N THR A 43 -7.89 -17.52 4.16
CA THR A 43 -8.87 -17.08 3.16
C THR A 43 -9.00 -15.55 3.15
N ALA A 44 -9.63 -14.99 2.12
CA ALA A 44 -9.87 -13.55 2.05
C ALA A 44 -11.34 -13.24 1.82
N VAL A 45 -11.75 -12.05 2.24
CA VAL A 45 -13.07 -11.47 1.98
C VAL A 45 -12.92 -10.09 1.37
N ALA A 46 -13.88 -9.67 0.58
CA ALA A 46 -13.88 -8.32 0.02
C ALA A 46 -15.29 -7.73 0.04
N THR A 47 -15.35 -6.41 0.16
CA THR A 47 -16.57 -5.63 0.05
C THR A 47 -16.33 -4.38 -0.79
N GLY A 48 -17.41 -3.81 -1.31
CA GLY A 48 -17.34 -2.62 -2.15
C GLY A 48 -17.65 -2.88 -3.61
N TRP A 49 -17.13 -2.03 -4.48
CA TRP A 49 -17.36 -2.14 -5.90
C TRP A 49 -16.67 -3.39 -6.48
N LYS A 50 -17.38 -4.13 -7.34
CA LYS A 50 -16.94 -5.42 -7.88
C LYS A 50 -16.99 -5.53 -9.41
N GLY A 51 -17.19 -4.42 -10.10
CA GLY A 51 -17.45 -4.42 -11.53
C GLY A 51 -16.32 -4.91 -12.42
N ASP A 52 -15.08 -4.95 -11.92
CA ASP A 52 -13.92 -5.54 -12.65
C ASP A 52 -13.51 -6.91 -12.07
N GLY A 53 -14.31 -7.50 -11.16
CA GLY A 53 -14.00 -8.80 -10.55
C GLY A 53 -13.05 -8.75 -9.35
N GLN A 54 -12.59 -7.57 -8.91
CA GLN A 54 -11.61 -7.41 -7.83
C GLN A 54 -12.03 -7.96 -6.46
N CYS A 55 -13.31 -8.25 -6.27
CA CYS A 55 -13.82 -8.90 -5.07
C CYS A 55 -14.03 -10.43 -5.23
N GLY A 56 -13.62 -11.02 -6.34
CA GLY A 56 -13.77 -12.46 -6.62
C GLY A 56 -12.67 -13.29 -5.95
N LEU A 57 -12.75 -13.45 -4.63
CA LEU A 57 -11.71 -14.09 -3.80
C LEU A 57 -12.12 -15.48 -3.28
N ASP A 58 -13.27 -16.00 -3.66
CA ASP A 58 -13.88 -17.21 -3.05
C ASP A 58 -13.03 -18.49 -3.18
N THR A 59 -12.15 -18.53 -4.18
CA THR A 59 -11.26 -19.68 -4.43
C THR A 59 -9.88 -19.53 -3.80
N TRP A 60 -9.57 -18.35 -3.23
CA TRP A 60 -8.25 -18.06 -2.70
C TRP A 60 -8.05 -18.72 -1.34
N LYS A 61 -6.90 -19.38 -1.18
CA LYS A 61 -6.50 -20.10 0.03
C LYS A 61 -5.01 -19.95 0.27
N ASP A 62 -4.61 -20.31 1.48
CA ASP A 62 -3.21 -20.29 1.90
C ASP A 62 -2.57 -18.91 1.80
N LEU A 63 -3.37 -17.86 1.95
CA LEU A 63 -2.89 -16.50 1.89
C LEU A 63 -2.19 -16.10 3.20
N VAL A 64 -1.10 -15.35 3.04
CA VAL A 64 -0.33 -14.73 4.13
C VAL A 64 -0.38 -13.20 4.06
N ALA A 65 -0.70 -12.62 2.91
CA ALA A 65 -0.91 -11.19 2.76
C ALA A 65 -1.92 -10.88 1.65
N VAL A 66 -2.55 -9.70 1.74
CA VAL A 66 -3.42 -9.13 0.72
C VAL A 66 -3.05 -7.68 0.44
N ALA A 67 -3.19 -7.25 -0.81
CA ALA A 67 -3.04 -5.85 -1.20
C ALA A 67 -4.16 -5.45 -2.16
N ALA A 68 -4.65 -4.22 -2.02
CA ALA A 68 -5.70 -3.68 -2.86
C ALA A 68 -5.23 -2.40 -3.55
N GLY A 69 -5.34 -2.38 -4.87
CA GLY A 69 -5.05 -1.22 -5.70
C GLY A 69 -6.30 -0.65 -6.37
N TRP A 70 -6.12 0.21 -7.34
CA TRP A 70 -7.24 0.70 -8.11
C TRP A 70 -7.84 -0.43 -8.95
N ARG A 71 -9.02 -0.93 -8.52
CA ARG A 71 -9.82 -1.95 -9.20
C ARG A 71 -9.17 -3.33 -9.34
N ARG A 72 -8.23 -3.68 -8.45
CA ARG A 72 -7.65 -5.03 -8.39
C ARG A 72 -7.23 -5.39 -6.98
N THR A 73 -7.12 -6.68 -6.76
CA THR A 73 -6.65 -7.29 -5.51
C THR A 73 -5.50 -8.24 -5.81
N LEU A 74 -4.48 -8.21 -4.99
CA LEU A 74 -3.44 -9.24 -4.93
C LEU A 74 -3.56 -10.04 -3.65
N GLY A 75 -3.22 -11.33 -3.74
CA GLY A 75 -3.05 -12.21 -2.60
C GLY A 75 -1.69 -12.90 -2.68
N LEU A 76 -0.89 -12.79 -1.62
CA LEU A 76 0.35 -13.53 -1.49
C LEU A 76 0.08 -14.85 -0.77
N ARG A 77 0.49 -15.95 -1.34
CA ARG A 77 0.38 -17.28 -0.76
C ARG A 77 1.63 -17.64 0.06
N ALA A 78 1.44 -18.54 1.01
CA ALA A 78 2.53 -19.06 1.84
C ALA A 78 3.66 -19.74 1.05
N ASP A 79 3.38 -20.21 -0.19
CA ASP A 79 4.37 -20.78 -1.10
C ASP A 79 5.15 -19.73 -1.92
N GLY A 80 4.94 -18.45 -1.66
CA GLY A 80 5.60 -17.34 -2.36
C GLY A 80 5.03 -17.02 -3.74
N ARG A 81 3.91 -17.64 -4.13
CA ARG A 81 3.18 -17.29 -5.35
C ARG A 81 2.18 -16.16 -5.09
N VAL A 82 1.88 -15.41 -6.12
CA VAL A 82 0.95 -14.29 -6.05
C VAL A 82 -0.27 -14.57 -6.92
N LEU A 83 -1.45 -14.34 -6.37
CA LEU A 83 -2.72 -14.37 -7.06
C LEU A 83 -3.16 -12.93 -7.35
N ALA A 84 -3.86 -12.71 -8.47
CA ALA A 84 -4.44 -11.43 -8.81
C ALA A 84 -5.85 -11.59 -9.34
N THR A 85 -6.72 -10.63 -9.03
CA THR A 85 -8.04 -10.51 -9.65
C THR A 85 -8.42 -9.04 -9.80
N GLY A 86 -9.27 -8.75 -10.76
CA GLY A 86 -9.72 -7.40 -11.06
C GLY A 86 -9.42 -6.99 -12.48
N ARG A 87 -9.19 -5.70 -12.67
CA ARG A 87 -8.96 -5.12 -13.98
C ARG A 87 -7.64 -5.58 -14.60
N GLU A 88 -7.71 -6.18 -15.80
CA GLU A 88 -6.57 -6.78 -16.51
C GLU A 88 -5.98 -5.87 -17.60
N SER A 89 -6.73 -4.86 -18.06
CA SER A 89 -6.40 -4.08 -19.26
C SER A 89 -5.04 -3.36 -19.18
N GLU A 90 -4.52 -3.10 -17.99
CA GLU A 90 -3.24 -2.47 -17.74
C GLU A 90 -2.09 -3.47 -17.54
N GLY A 91 -2.37 -4.78 -17.55
CA GLY A 91 -1.39 -5.83 -17.28
C GLY A 91 -0.97 -5.94 -15.80
N ALA A 92 -1.60 -5.19 -14.89
CA ALA A 92 -1.21 -5.18 -13.48
C ALA A 92 -1.64 -6.44 -12.70
N CYS A 93 -2.46 -7.30 -13.32
CA CYS A 93 -2.78 -8.65 -12.84
C CYS A 93 -1.87 -9.75 -13.43
N ALA A 94 -0.90 -9.41 -14.27
CA ALA A 94 0.00 -10.39 -14.89
C ALA A 94 1.11 -10.82 -13.91
N VAL A 95 0.73 -11.57 -12.88
CA VAL A 95 1.61 -12.01 -11.77
C VAL A 95 1.85 -13.52 -11.75
N ASP A 96 1.31 -14.28 -12.68
CA ASP A 96 1.37 -15.76 -12.70
C ASP A 96 2.80 -16.32 -12.67
N GLY A 97 3.76 -15.58 -13.19
CA GLY A 97 5.19 -15.94 -13.16
C GLY A 97 5.92 -15.55 -11.88
N TRP A 98 5.25 -14.93 -10.91
CA TRP A 98 5.89 -14.49 -9.66
C TRP A 98 6.04 -15.67 -8.71
N SER A 99 7.25 -15.86 -8.22
CA SER A 99 7.62 -16.91 -7.25
C SER A 99 8.59 -16.34 -6.21
N GLU A 100 8.68 -17.01 -5.08
CA GLU A 100 9.57 -16.66 -3.97
C GLU A 100 9.30 -15.23 -3.44
N VAL A 101 8.11 -14.70 -3.70
CA VAL A 101 7.68 -13.39 -3.23
C VAL A 101 7.37 -13.46 -1.74
N ILE A 102 7.83 -12.47 -0.99
CA ILE A 102 7.60 -12.37 0.47
C ILE A 102 6.80 -11.14 0.87
N ALA A 103 6.66 -10.15 -0.01
CA ALA A 103 5.72 -9.05 0.20
C ALA A 103 5.20 -8.50 -1.13
N ILE A 104 4.02 -7.90 -1.09
CA ILE A 104 3.29 -7.35 -2.24
C ILE A 104 2.72 -5.96 -1.94
N SER A 105 2.64 -5.12 -2.96
CA SER A 105 1.95 -3.83 -2.88
C SER A 105 1.24 -3.52 -4.19
N CYS A 106 0.13 -2.80 -4.10
CA CYS A 106 -0.67 -2.35 -5.23
C CYS A 106 -0.69 -0.84 -5.33
N GLY A 107 -0.16 -0.31 -6.42
CA GLY A 107 -0.42 1.07 -6.83
C GLY A 107 -1.72 1.20 -7.64
N ASP A 108 -1.97 2.35 -8.25
CA ASP A 108 -3.16 2.54 -9.08
C ASP A 108 -3.04 1.76 -10.40
N TRP A 109 -1.88 1.75 -11.04
CA TRP A 109 -1.68 1.23 -12.38
C TRP A 109 -0.71 0.06 -12.48
N HIS A 110 -0.08 -0.31 -11.39
CA HIS A 110 0.92 -1.38 -11.35
C HIS A 110 0.89 -2.12 -10.02
N SER A 111 1.38 -3.31 -10.04
CA SER A 111 1.57 -4.21 -8.89
C SER A 111 3.04 -4.44 -8.70
N VAL A 112 3.49 -4.53 -7.47
CA VAL A 112 4.89 -4.79 -7.14
C VAL A 112 5.00 -5.81 -6.01
N GLY A 113 6.15 -6.46 -5.94
CA GLY A 113 6.53 -7.32 -4.84
C GLY A 113 8.04 -7.43 -4.76
N PHE A 114 8.55 -8.00 -3.68
CA PHE A 114 9.95 -8.39 -3.61
C PHE A 114 10.10 -9.84 -3.13
N ARG A 115 11.20 -10.46 -3.54
CA ARG A 115 11.50 -11.86 -3.28
C ARG A 115 12.41 -12.00 -2.07
N ALA A 116 12.49 -13.23 -1.57
CA ALA A 116 13.38 -13.60 -0.47
C ALA A 116 14.87 -13.32 -0.74
N ASP A 117 15.29 -13.29 -2.01
CA ASP A 117 16.65 -12.93 -2.43
C ASP A 117 16.90 -11.41 -2.49
N GLY A 118 15.92 -10.60 -2.12
CA GLY A 118 16.00 -9.14 -2.15
C GLY A 118 15.82 -8.51 -3.54
N THR A 119 15.45 -9.28 -4.57
CA THR A 119 15.07 -8.73 -5.89
C THR A 119 13.62 -8.29 -5.89
N ALA A 120 13.28 -7.29 -6.72
CA ALA A 120 11.92 -6.80 -6.87
C ALA A 120 11.28 -7.26 -8.18
N VAL A 121 9.96 -7.35 -8.20
CA VAL A 121 9.13 -7.67 -9.38
C VAL A 121 8.03 -6.64 -9.53
N ALA A 122 7.65 -6.37 -10.78
CA ALA A 122 6.55 -5.48 -11.10
C ALA A 122 5.74 -5.97 -12.31
N ALA A 123 4.45 -5.62 -12.34
CA ALA A 123 3.56 -5.85 -13.47
C ALA A 123 2.61 -4.66 -13.63
N GLY A 124 2.26 -4.30 -14.86
CA GLY A 124 1.32 -3.24 -15.15
C GLY A 124 1.89 -2.14 -16.03
N VAL A 125 1.26 -0.96 -15.93
CA VAL A 125 1.69 0.21 -16.70
C VAL A 125 3.09 0.63 -16.29
N ASN A 126 3.96 0.85 -17.28
CA ASN A 126 5.35 1.28 -17.07
C ASN A 126 5.72 2.55 -17.87
N ARG A 127 4.75 3.38 -18.24
CA ARG A 127 4.99 4.57 -19.09
C ARG A 127 5.84 5.65 -18.40
N ARG A 128 6.03 5.56 -17.12
CA ARG A 128 6.81 6.49 -16.30
C ARG A 128 8.04 5.83 -15.66
N GLY A 129 8.32 4.56 -15.96
CA GLY A 129 9.40 3.80 -15.35
C GLY A 129 9.07 3.25 -13.96
N GLN A 130 7.79 3.26 -13.54
CA GLN A 130 7.40 2.79 -12.22
C GLN A 130 7.56 1.28 -12.00
N CYS A 131 7.77 0.51 -13.07
CA CYS A 131 8.09 -0.91 -13.04
C CYS A 131 9.56 -1.22 -13.35
N ASP A 132 10.43 -0.22 -13.49
CA ASP A 132 11.86 -0.40 -13.79
C ASP A 132 12.62 -0.79 -12.52
N LEU A 133 12.41 -2.01 -12.03
CA LEU A 133 12.94 -2.54 -10.78
C LEU A 133 14.05 -3.59 -10.98
N ASP A 134 14.46 -3.89 -12.21
CA ASP A 134 15.38 -4.98 -12.55
C ASP A 134 16.76 -4.87 -11.86
N THR A 135 17.17 -3.65 -11.52
CA THR A 135 18.44 -3.38 -10.83
C THR A 135 18.33 -3.37 -9.31
N TRP A 136 17.10 -3.48 -8.76
CA TRP A 136 16.90 -3.43 -7.32
C TRP A 136 17.40 -4.69 -6.66
N ARG A 137 18.17 -4.51 -5.58
CA ARG A 137 18.77 -5.59 -4.78
C ARG A 137 18.69 -5.23 -3.31
N ASP A 138 18.73 -6.24 -2.48
CA ASP A 138 18.70 -6.11 -1.02
C ASP A 138 17.42 -5.42 -0.52
N VAL A 139 16.31 -5.54 -1.25
CA VAL A 139 15.03 -4.94 -0.89
C VAL A 139 14.44 -5.66 0.32
N THR A 140 14.01 -4.89 1.30
CA THR A 140 13.41 -5.36 2.56
C THR A 140 11.98 -4.86 2.77
N ASP A 141 11.57 -3.82 2.03
CA ASP A 141 10.19 -3.33 2.00
C ASP A 141 9.90 -2.65 0.66
N ILE A 142 8.64 -2.66 0.21
CA ILE A 142 8.23 -2.09 -1.07
C ILE A 142 6.82 -1.52 -1.02
N ALA A 143 6.64 -0.34 -1.62
CA ALA A 143 5.34 0.30 -1.74
C ALA A 143 5.12 0.87 -3.15
N ALA A 144 3.90 0.71 -3.67
CA ALA A 144 3.48 1.23 -4.95
C ALA A 144 2.45 2.36 -4.79
N GLY A 145 2.76 3.51 -5.35
CA GLY A 145 1.88 4.68 -5.41
C GLY A 145 1.11 4.79 -6.73
N TYR A 146 0.73 6.02 -7.10
CA TYR A 146 0.00 6.26 -8.35
C TYR A 146 0.86 5.95 -9.59
N LEU A 147 2.03 6.58 -9.70
CA LEU A 147 2.95 6.46 -10.84
C LEU A 147 4.41 6.30 -10.39
N HIS A 148 4.64 5.77 -9.20
CA HIS A 148 5.96 5.52 -8.65
C HIS A 148 5.97 4.30 -7.76
N THR A 149 7.12 3.70 -7.61
CA THR A 149 7.44 2.62 -6.68
C THR A 149 8.58 3.08 -5.79
N VAL A 150 8.51 2.74 -4.53
CA VAL A 150 9.61 2.95 -3.58
C VAL A 150 9.93 1.65 -2.87
N GLY A 151 11.18 1.45 -2.52
CA GLY A 151 11.63 0.27 -1.78
C GLY A 151 12.73 0.63 -0.80
N VAL A 152 12.73 -0.01 0.35
CA VAL A 152 13.79 0.08 1.35
C VAL A 152 14.82 -0.99 1.08
N ARG A 153 16.10 -0.65 1.18
CA ARG A 153 17.20 -1.60 1.17
C ARG A 153 17.62 -1.98 2.58
N SER A 154 18.28 -3.13 2.71
CA SER A 154 18.79 -3.64 3.96
C SER A 154 19.81 -2.69 4.67
N ASP A 155 20.41 -1.74 3.91
CA ASP A 155 21.27 -0.69 4.45
C ASP A 155 20.50 0.57 4.91
N GLY A 156 19.17 0.55 4.90
CA GLY A 156 18.30 1.66 5.29
C GLY A 156 18.17 2.79 4.26
N ARG A 157 18.73 2.64 3.06
CA ARG A 157 18.52 3.57 1.95
C ARG A 157 17.23 3.24 1.20
N VAL A 158 16.67 4.25 0.53
CA VAL A 158 15.43 4.11 -0.22
C VAL A 158 15.70 4.23 -1.71
N LEU A 159 15.14 3.30 -2.47
CA LEU A 159 15.11 3.29 -3.93
C LEU A 159 13.77 3.87 -4.41
N ALA A 160 13.78 4.53 -5.56
CA ALA A 160 12.56 4.98 -6.21
C ALA A 160 12.61 4.75 -7.73
N ALA A 161 11.50 4.26 -8.29
CA ALA A 161 11.25 4.13 -9.72
C ALA A 161 9.95 4.85 -10.08
N GLY A 162 9.93 5.53 -11.24
CA GLY A 162 8.76 6.30 -11.66
C GLY A 162 9.13 7.57 -12.41
N ALA A 163 8.13 8.45 -12.60
CA ALA A 163 8.34 9.71 -13.30
C ALA A 163 9.43 10.54 -12.61
N ARG A 164 10.46 10.88 -13.35
CA ARG A 164 11.50 11.82 -12.90
C ARG A 164 11.54 13.04 -13.83
N PRO A 165 11.63 14.27 -13.31
CA PRO A 165 11.63 14.59 -11.87
C PRO A 165 10.22 14.55 -11.28
N SER A 166 9.99 13.70 -10.27
CA SER A 166 8.79 13.72 -9.46
C SER A 166 9.18 13.92 -8.00
N PRO A 167 8.61 14.90 -7.30
CA PRO A 167 8.91 15.07 -5.88
C PRO A 167 8.69 13.79 -5.06
N ALA A 168 7.71 12.93 -5.42
CA ALA A 168 7.47 11.66 -4.74
C ALA A 168 8.62 10.65 -4.86
N CYS A 169 9.55 10.84 -5.80
CA CYS A 169 10.75 10.03 -5.98
C CYS A 169 12.02 10.68 -5.40
N ALA A 170 11.91 11.80 -4.69
CA ALA A 170 13.04 12.52 -4.11
C ALA A 170 13.42 11.91 -2.74
N VAL A 171 13.95 10.69 -2.76
CA VAL A 171 14.29 9.88 -1.57
C VAL A 171 15.79 9.58 -1.46
N ASP A 172 16.61 10.10 -2.36
CA ASP A 172 18.03 9.73 -2.49
C ASP A 172 18.84 10.04 -1.21
N ASP A 173 18.43 11.05 -0.41
CA ASP A 173 19.08 11.44 0.83
C ASP A 173 18.51 10.71 2.08
N TRP A 174 17.53 9.82 1.91
CA TRP A 174 16.93 9.12 3.03
C TRP A 174 17.86 8.01 3.54
N GLN A 175 18.02 7.95 4.86
CA GLN A 175 18.87 6.98 5.57
C GLN A 175 18.15 6.41 6.78
N ASP A 176 18.59 5.24 7.22
CA ASP A 176 18.07 4.54 8.37
C ASP A 176 16.55 4.23 8.27
N VAL A 177 16.01 4.19 7.06
CA VAL A 177 14.59 3.89 6.82
C VAL A 177 14.36 2.39 6.99
N THR A 178 13.28 2.04 7.68
CA THR A 178 12.89 0.64 7.95
C THR A 178 11.60 0.23 7.24
N ALA A 179 10.73 1.18 6.92
CA ALA A 179 9.49 0.93 6.18
C ALA A 179 9.08 2.15 5.36
N VAL A 180 8.38 1.92 4.24
CA VAL A 180 7.88 2.97 3.36
C VAL A 180 6.42 2.76 3.01
N ALA A 181 5.73 3.86 2.73
CA ALA A 181 4.41 3.85 2.11
C ALA A 181 4.35 4.89 0.99
N ALA A 182 3.58 4.60 -0.05
CA ALA A 182 3.43 5.46 -1.22
C ALA A 182 1.96 5.83 -1.42
N GLY A 183 1.69 7.12 -1.41
CA GLY A 183 0.38 7.67 -1.73
C GLY A 183 0.24 7.99 -3.23
N ARG A 184 -0.67 8.89 -3.57
CA ARG A 184 -0.86 9.27 -4.97
C ARG A 184 0.37 9.99 -5.53
N TYR A 185 0.84 11.03 -4.85
CA TYR A 185 1.96 11.87 -5.28
C TYR A 185 2.92 12.19 -4.14
N HIS A 186 2.90 11.40 -3.06
CA HIS A 186 3.83 11.55 -1.94
C HIS A 186 4.34 10.18 -1.49
N THR A 187 5.47 10.20 -0.83
CA THR A 187 6.13 9.05 -0.23
C THR A 187 6.42 9.36 1.22
N VAL A 188 6.23 8.39 2.10
CA VAL A 188 6.59 8.49 3.51
C VAL A 188 7.45 7.30 3.91
N GLY A 189 8.35 7.52 4.85
CA GLY A 189 9.21 6.49 5.41
C GLY A 189 9.31 6.62 6.92
N VAL A 190 9.44 5.48 7.59
CA VAL A 190 9.76 5.38 9.02
C VAL A 190 11.24 5.05 9.17
N THR A 191 11.92 5.78 10.04
CA THR A 191 13.31 5.50 10.38
C THR A 191 13.42 4.54 11.57
N ALA A 192 14.56 3.90 11.73
CA ALA A 192 14.86 3.03 12.89
C ALA A 192 14.72 3.74 14.24
N SER A 193 14.81 5.07 14.27
CA SER A 193 14.58 5.89 15.46
C SER A 193 13.11 6.22 15.73
N GLY A 194 12.17 5.74 14.91
CA GLY A 194 10.75 6.04 15.03
C GLY A 194 10.36 7.45 14.57
N GLN A 195 11.23 8.13 13.84
CA GLN A 195 10.90 9.39 13.16
C GLN A 195 10.28 9.09 11.78
N VAL A 196 9.55 10.06 11.23
CA VAL A 196 8.93 9.94 9.91
C VAL A 196 9.50 11.00 8.98
N VAL A 197 9.87 10.57 7.79
CA VAL A 197 10.29 11.42 6.67
C VAL A 197 9.24 11.35 5.57
N ALA A 198 9.03 12.45 4.85
CA ALA A 198 8.08 12.49 3.74
C ALA A 198 8.59 13.40 2.63
N THR A 199 8.20 13.08 1.39
CA THR A 199 8.46 13.89 0.20
C THR A 199 7.31 13.79 -0.80
N GLY A 200 7.21 14.74 -1.70
CA GLY A 200 6.18 14.76 -2.73
C GLY A 200 5.22 15.92 -2.60
N ASP A 201 4.00 15.70 -3.08
CA ASP A 201 2.93 16.70 -2.96
C ASP A 201 2.55 16.90 -1.48
N ASN A 202 2.48 18.15 -1.07
CA ASN A 202 2.07 18.57 0.27
C ASN A 202 0.95 19.61 0.26
N GLY A 203 0.23 19.72 -0.86
CA GLY A 203 -0.82 20.73 -1.03
C GLY A 203 -1.97 20.62 -0.02
N LEU A 204 -2.14 19.47 0.62
CA LEU A 204 -3.14 19.21 1.66
C LEU A 204 -2.53 18.88 3.03
N GLY A 205 -1.20 19.04 3.21
CA GLY A 205 -0.51 18.75 4.45
C GLY A 205 -0.15 17.26 4.65
N GLN A 206 -0.24 16.43 3.61
CA GLN A 206 0.03 14.99 3.69
C GLN A 206 1.49 14.62 3.98
N CYS A 207 2.41 15.57 3.86
CA CYS A 207 3.81 15.43 4.25
C CYS A 207 4.16 16.16 5.57
N ASP A 208 3.17 16.70 6.30
CA ASP A 208 3.40 17.41 7.58
C ASP A 208 3.61 16.43 8.74
N VAL A 209 4.61 15.58 8.62
CA VAL A 209 4.93 14.47 9.55
C VAL A 209 6.19 14.70 10.38
N GLY A 210 6.91 15.80 10.18
CA GLY A 210 8.23 16.05 10.78
C GLY A 210 8.27 16.10 12.32
N GLY A 211 7.11 16.28 12.96
CA GLY A 211 6.97 16.22 14.43
C GLY A 211 6.67 14.83 14.98
N TRP A 212 6.45 13.83 14.15
CA TRP A 212 6.04 12.49 14.59
C TRP A 212 7.21 11.74 15.24
N ARG A 213 6.92 11.03 16.33
CA ARG A 213 7.90 10.26 17.10
C ARG A 213 7.28 8.93 17.54
N ASP A 214 8.13 7.97 17.82
CA ASP A 214 7.76 6.63 18.30
C ASP A 214 6.86 5.88 17.28
N VAL A 215 7.00 6.23 15.99
CA VAL A 215 6.24 5.59 14.91
C VAL A 215 6.91 4.27 14.54
N ILE A 216 6.10 3.21 14.43
CA ILE A 216 6.56 1.86 14.06
C ILE A 216 6.06 1.42 12.69
N ALA A 217 5.02 2.07 12.15
CA ALA A 217 4.50 1.80 10.81
C ALA A 217 3.82 3.04 10.22
N VAL A 218 3.83 3.15 8.90
CA VAL A 218 3.15 4.22 8.15
C VAL A 218 2.26 3.63 7.07
N ALA A 219 1.20 4.35 6.76
CA ALA A 219 0.35 4.10 5.60
C ALA A 219 0.05 5.41 4.88
N ALA A 220 -0.05 5.36 3.56
CA ALA A 220 -0.37 6.51 2.74
C ALA A 220 -1.63 6.22 1.91
N GLY A 221 -2.62 7.08 2.04
CA GLY A 221 -3.75 7.15 1.13
C GLY A 221 -3.46 8.05 -0.07
N SER A 222 -4.48 8.44 -0.82
CA SER A 222 -4.28 9.34 -1.97
C SER A 222 -3.67 10.68 -1.57
N THR A 223 -4.17 11.28 -0.48
CA THR A 223 -3.85 12.65 -0.05
C THR A 223 -3.76 12.78 1.48
N HIS A 224 -3.52 11.69 2.18
CA HIS A 224 -3.31 11.68 3.63
C HIS A 224 -2.28 10.61 4.01
N THR A 225 -1.73 10.77 5.20
CA THR A 225 -0.74 9.87 5.79
C THR A 225 -1.19 9.48 7.18
N LEU A 226 -1.02 8.22 7.54
CA LEU A 226 -1.23 7.69 8.88
C LEU A 226 0.10 7.15 9.42
N GLY A 227 0.31 7.32 10.73
CA GLY A 227 1.46 6.75 11.45
C GLY A 227 0.99 6.02 12.70
N LEU A 228 1.33 4.74 12.80
CA LEU A 228 1.08 3.94 13.98
C LEU A 228 2.24 4.10 14.96
N ARG A 229 1.95 4.47 16.20
CA ARG A 229 2.92 4.52 17.29
C ARG A 229 3.07 3.19 18.01
N ALA A 230 4.20 3.05 18.69
CA ALA A 230 4.49 1.87 19.52
C ALA A 230 3.49 1.66 20.66
N ASP A 231 2.82 2.72 21.14
CA ASP A 231 1.78 2.66 22.17
C ASP A 231 0.40 2.26 21.62
N GLY A 232 0.28 2.00 20.31
CA GLY A 232 -0.95 1.64 19.64
C GLY A 232 -1.86 2.82 19.31
N THR A 233 -1.41 4.06 19.46
CA THR A 233 -2.12 5.25 18.98
C THR A 233 -1.77 5.55 17.52
N VAL A 234 -2.63 6.28 16.82
CA VAL A 234 -2.45 6.61 15.40
C VAL A 234 -2.38 8.12 15.22
N LEU A 235 -1.39 8.56 14.45
CA LEU A 235 -1.24 9.93 13.96
C LEU A 235 -1.79 10.05 12.55
N SER A 236 -2.22 11.23 12.16
CA SER A 236 -2.68 11.52 10.80
C SER A 236 -2.24 12.91 10.33
N ALA A 237 -2.01 13.04 9.03
CA ALA A 237 -1.71 14.29 8.35
C ALA A 237 -2.34 14.29 6.95
N GLY A 238 -2.75 15.44 6.45
CA GLY A 238 -3.29 15.59 5.10
C GLY A 238 -4.77 15.87 5.06
N ASN A 239 -5.38 15.53 3.94
CA ASN A 239 -6.80 15.76 3.67
C ASN A 239 -7.70 15.05 4.71
N ASN A 240 -8.67 15.77 5.23
CA ASN A 240 -9.69 15.25 6.16
C ASN A 240 -11.13 15.57 5.71
N ALA A 241 -11.34 15.85 4.43
CA ALA A 241 -12.66 16.23 3.92
C ALA A 241 -13.70 15.09 4.02
N ASP A 242 -13.23 13.85 4.06
CA ASP A 242 -14.05 12.63 4.19
C ASP A 242 -13.82 11.91 5.53
N HIS A 243 -13.33 12.64 6.57
CA HIS A 243 -13.05 12.14 7.93
C HIS A 243 -11.93 11.07 8.01
N GLN A 244 -11.10 10.93 6.99
CA GLN A 244 -10.04 9.92 6.91
C GLN A 244 -8.86 10.17 7.88
N CYS A 245 -8.77 11.34 8.46
CA CYS A 245 -7.79 11.71 9.48
C CYS A 245 -8.38 11.74 10.91
N GLU A 246 -9.61 11.31 11.12
CA GLU A 246 -10.24 11.26 12.44
C GLU A 246 -9.85 9.98 13.19
N VAL A 247 -8.56 9.85 13.51
CA VAL A 247 -7.96 8.66 14.12
C VAL A 247 -7.60 8.82 15.60
N HIS A 248 -7.87 10.00 16.19
CA HIS A 248 -7.46 10.34 17.56
C HIS A 248 -8.09 9.44 18.64
N ALA A 249 -9.20 8.75 18.33
CA ALA A 249 -9.83 7.79 19.23
C ALA A 249 -9.32 6.35 19.03
N TRP A 250 -8.43 6.12 18.06
CA TRP A 250 -7.90 4.79 17.78
C TRP A 250 -6.77 4.47 18.75
N THR A 251 -6.96 3.41 19.52
CA THR A 251 -6.00 2.92 20.53
C THR A 251 -5.89 1.41 20.48
N GLY A 252 -4.78 0.86 20.95
CA GLY A 252 -4.56 -0.58 20.97
C GLY A 252 -4.37 -1.20 19.57
N ILE A 253 -4.07 -0.37 18.57
CA ILE A 253 -3.77 -0.82 17.22
C ILE A 253 -2.39 -1.50 17.23
N GLN A 254 -2.27 -2.62 16.52
CA GLN A 254 -1.03 -3.35 16.38
C GLN A 254 -0.61 -3.38 14.92
N ALA A 255 0.70 -3.32 14.66
CA ALA A 255 1.22 -3.60 13.33
C ALA A 255 0.96 -5.07 12.97
N ALA A 256 0.65 -5.35 11.71
CA ALA A 256 0.60 -6.72 11.22
C ALA A 256 2.03 -7.31 11.32
N THR A 257 2.13 -8.47 11.93
CA THR A 257 3.38 -9.24 12.06
C THR A 257 3.64 -10.09 10.83
#